data_86794a5d4547e6c4c9158a09ad50ff78
#
_entry.id   86794a5d4547e6c4c9158a09ad50ff78
#
_cell.length_a   1.000
_cell.length_b   1.000
_cell.length_c   1.000
_cell.angle_alpha   90.00
_cell.angle_beta   90.00
_cell.angle_gamma   90.00
#
_symmetry.space_group_name_H-M   'P 1'
#
loop_
_entity.id
_entity.type
_entity.pdbx_description
1 polymer ?
#
loop_
_entity_poly.entity_id
_entity_poly.type
_entity_poly.pdbx_seq_one_letter_code
_entity_poly.pdbx_strand_id
1 'polypeptide(L)'
;MRNYENLVIVKPTLTAEEIQNSISAIEEVITSNGGEIAATNAMGMRKLAYPIEKNERGYYHVIYSTVAPSAISEIERRFRLNEELIRFVTIKYDTNREIAAWNQLVEKAKKASAPKAEETTTTEEVTEEAPATETEAPAQ
;
A
#
# COMPACT_ATOMS: atom_id res chain seq x y z
N MET A 1 18.15 17.50 -7.19
CA MET A 1 17.09 16.54 -6.82
C MET A 1 17.29 16.05 -5.40
N ARG A 2 16.23 15.85 -4.66
CA ARG A 2 16.26 15.38 -3.28
C ARG A 2 15.38 14.15 -3.10
N ASN A 3 15.67 13.39 -2.06
CA ASN A 3 14.94 12.17 -1.75
C ASN A 3 13.72 12.47 -0.87
N TYR A 4 12.58 11.90 -1.24
CA TYR A 4 11.32 12.08 -0.53
C TYR A 4 10.63 10.74 -0.28
N GLU A 5 9.87 10.70 0.79
CA GLU A 5 8.92 9.64 1.09
C GLU A 5 7.52 10.23 1.13
N ASN A 6 6.63 9.71 0.31
CA ASN A 6 5.24 10.12 0.28
C ASN A 6 4.38 8.99 0.83
N LEU A 7 3.80 9.21 1.99
CA LEU A 7 2.79 8.32 2.54
C LEU A 7 1.42 8.84 2.13
N VAL A 8 0.64 8.03 1.45
CA VAL A 8 -0.73 8.35 1.04
C VAL A 8 -1.70 7.39 1.66
N ILE A 9 -2.86 7.90 2.05
CA ILE A 9 -3.96 7.10 2.60
C ILE A 9 -5.16 7.27 1.67
N VAL A 10 -5.55 6.18 1.04
CA VAL A 10 -6.67 6.12 0.10
C VAL A 10 -7.95 5.70 0.82
N LYS A 11 -9.09 6.19 0.38
CA LYS A 11 -10.39 5.85 0.95
C LYS A 11 -10.65 4.34 0.97
N PRO A 12 -11.18 3.80 2.07
CA PRO A 12 -11.44 2.36 2.19
C PRO A 12 -12.67 1.88 1.43
N THR A 13 -13.52 2.82 0.98
CA THR A 13 -14.76 2.53 0.26
C THR A 13 -14.56 2.17 -1.22
N LEU A 14 -13.35 2.37 -1.73
CA LEU A 14 -13.00 2.03 -3.11
C LEU A 14 -12.77 0.54 -3.29
N THR A 15 -13.08 0.04 -4.49
CA THR A 15 -12.71 -1.34 -4.88
C THR A 15 -11.20 -1.48 -5.05
N ALA A 16 -10.70 -2.71 -5.09
CA ALA A 16 -9.27 -2.97 -5.28
C ALA A 16 -8.73 -2.36 -6.59
N GLU A 17 -9.53 -2.39 -7.67
CA GLU A 17 -9.17 -1.78 -8.96
C GLU A 17 -9.12 -0.26 -8.87
N GLU A 18 -10.08 0.37 -8.20
CA GLU A 18 -10.13 1.81 -7.99
C GLU A 18 -8.95 2.30 -7.14
N ILE A 19 -8.59 1.55 -6.10
CA ILE A 19 -7.39 1.83 -5.29
C ILE A 19 -6.13 1.76 -6.15
N GLN A 20 -6.00 0.75 -6.99
CA GLN A 20 -4.85 0.60 -7.87
C GLN A 20 -4.78 1.74 -8.90
N ASN A 21 -5.90 2.14 -9.45
CA ASN A 21 -5.99 3.29 -10.37
C ASN A 21 -5.62 4.60 -9.68
N SER A 22 -6.07 4.81 -8.45
CA SER A 22 -5.68 5.96 -7.62
C SER A 22 -4.18 6.01 -7.38
N ILE A 23 -3.58 4.89 -7.02
CA ILE A 23 -2.13 4.79 -6.79
C ILE A 23 -1.37 5.10 -8.07
N SER A 24 -1.79 4.56 -9.21
CA SER A 24 -1.18 4.84 -10.51
C SER A 24 -1.28 6.32 -10.88
N ALA A 25 -2.40 6.96 -10.60
CA ALA A 25 -2.57 8.40 -10.81
C ALA A 25 -1.65 9.24 -9.93
N ILE A 26 -1.43 8.83 -8.68
CA ILE A 26 -0.50 9.48 -7.76
C ILE A 26 0.95 9.35 -8.25
N GLU A 27 1.33 8.19 -8.70
CA GLU A 27 2.66 7.94 -9.28
C GLU A 27 2.87 8.78 -10.55
N GLU A 28 1.87 8.90 -11.38
CA GLU A 28 1.89 9.73 -12.58
C GLU A 28 2.06 11.23 -12.25
N VAL A 29 1.44 11.71 -11.19
CA VAL A 29 1.64 13.08 -10.70
C VAL A 29 3.11 13.35 -10.37
N ILE A 30 3.77 12.41 -9.72
CA ILE A 30 5.19 12.52 -9.36
C ILE A 30 6.06 12.50 -10.62
N THR A 31 5.85 11.56 -11.51
CA THR A 31 6.64 11.41 -12.73
C THR A 31 6.42 12.56 -13.71
N SER A 32 5.20 13.06 -13.86
CA SER A 32 4.88 14.18 -14.74
C SER A 32 5.49 15.50 -14.27
N ASN A 33 5.82 15.63 -13.00
CA ASN A 33 6.54 16.79 -12.43
C ASN A 33 8.08 16.62 -12.41
N GLY A 34 8.59 15.66 -13.18
CA GLY A 34 10.03 15.41 -13.31
C GLY A 34 10.62 14.57 -12.19
N GLY A 35 9.78 13.95 -11.37
CA GLY A 35 10.21 13.03 -10.33
C GLY A 35 10.51 11.63 -10.85
N GLU A 36 11.35 10.93 -10.14
CA GLU A 36 11.69 9.53 -10.39
C GLU A 36 11.28 8.68 -9.19
N ILE A 37 10.51 7.63 -9.44
CA ILE A 37 10.07 6.72 -8.39
C ILE A 37 11.12 5.63 -8.21
N ALA A 38 11.70 5.58 -7.01
CA ALA A 38 12.72 4.60 -6.67
C ALA A 38 12.12 3.26 -6.23
N ALA A 39 11.07 3.31 -5.41
CA ALA A 39 10.36 2.13 -4.94
C ALA A 39 8.98 2.51 -4.39
N THR A 40 8.13 1.53 -4.26
CA THR A 40 6.83 1.67 -3.61
C THR A 40 6.59 0.55 -2.61
N ASN A 41 5.81 0.81 -1.58
CA ASN A 41 5.45 -0.18 -0.58
C ASN A 41 3.95 -0.07 -0.25
N ALA A 42 3.19 -1.06 -0.67
CA ALA A 42 1.78 -1.17 -0.33
C ALA A 42 1.63 -1.77 1.06
N MET A 43 1.26 -0.97 2.03
CA MET A 43 1.05 -1.42 3.41
C MET A 43 -0.30 -2.07 3.63
N GLY A 44 -1.24 -1.87 2.69
CA GLY A 44 -2.57 -2.44 2.75
C GLY A 44 -3.57 -1.64 3.59
N MET A 45 -4.73 -2.24 3.81
CA MET A 45 -5.80 -1.63 4.59
C MET A 45 -5.46 -1.69 6.08
N ARG A 46 -5.51 -0.53 6.75
CA ARG A 46 -5.21 -0.41 8.18
C ARG A 46 -6.24 0.46 8.89
N LYS A 47 -6.42 0.20 10.17
CA LYS A 47 -7.25 1.04 11.03
C LYS A 47 -6.53 2.36 11.31
N LEU A 48 -7.26 3.46 11.18
CA LEU A 48 -6.76 4.79 11.55
C LEU A 48 -6.75 4.96 13.08
N ALA A 49 -5.83 5.78 13.57
CA ALA A 49 -5.77 6.12 15.00
C ALA A 49 -7.04 6.86 15.47
N TYR A 50 -7.64 7.63 14.57
CA TYR A 50 -8.91 8.32 14.76
C TYR A 50 -9.65 8.40 13.41
N PRO A 51 -10.98 8.51 13.39
CA PRO A 51 -11.71 8.64 12.14
C PRO A 51 -11.35 9.93 11.39
N ILE A 52 -11.15 9.82 10.08
CA ILE A 52 -10.92 10.95 9.19
C ILE A 52 -12.03 10.93 8.15
N GLU A 53 -12.75 12.05 7.97
CA GLU A 53 -13.90 12.15 7.06
C GLU A 53 -14.92 11.00 7.23
N LYS A 54 -15.18 10.59 8.48
CA LYS A 54 -16.02 9.46 8.86
C LYS A 54 -15.50 8.07 8.45
N ASN A 55 -14.25 7.97 7.98
CA ASN A 55 -13.59 6.70 7.68
C ASN A 55 -12.76 6.25 8.88
N GLU A 56 -12.99 5.04 9.36
CA GLU A 56 -12.22 4.43 10.45
C GLU A 56 -10.98 3.69 9.95
N ARG A 57 -10.93 3.36 8.66
CA ARG A 57 -9.85 2.63 7.99
C ARG A 57 -9.37 3.39 6.78
N GLY A 58 -8.20 3.04 6.29
CA GLY A 58 -7.65 3.58 5.07
C GLY A 58 -6.63 2.62 4.45
N TYR A 59 -6.45 2.74 3.15
CA TYR A 59 -5.41 1.99 2.44
C TYR A 59 -4.12 2.80 2.44
N TYR A 60 -3.07 2.26 3.07
CA TYR A 60 -1.77 2.90 3.21
C TYR A 60 -0.84 2.48 2.08
N HIS A 61 -0.24 3.46 1.44
CA HIS A 61 0.75 3.25 0.39
C HIS A 61 1.88 4.24 0.54
N VAL A 62 3.12 3.76 0.43
CA VAL A 62 4.33 4.57 0.55
C VAL A 62 5.05 4.58 -0.79
N ILE A 63 5.45 5.78 -1.23
CA ILE A 63 6.20 5.98 -2.45
C ILE A 63 7.52 6.65 -2.11
N TYR A 64 8.62 6.01 -2.45
CA TYR A 64 9.96 6.58 -2.33
C TYR A 64 10.36 7.19 -3.66
N SER A 65 10.59 8.48 -3.69
CA SER A 65 10.85 9.23 -4.92
C SER A 65 12.00 10.21 -4.78
N THR A 66 12.61 10.53 -5.90
CA THR A 66 13.61 11.58 -6.04
C THR A 66 13.03 12.68 -6.92
N VAL A 67 12.87 13.87 -6.38
CA VAL A 67 12.17 15.00 -7.04
C VAL A 67 12.93 16.29 -6.80
N ALA A 68 12.81 17.23 -7.72
CA ALA A 68 13.30 18.59 -7.51
C ALA A 68 12.47 19.29 -6.42
N PRO A 69 13.08 19.99 -5.47
CA PRO A 69 12.34 20.67 -4.40
C PRO A 69 11.28 21.64 -4.90
N SER A 70 11.49 22.26 -6.04
CA SER A 70 10.54 23.18 -6.66
C SER A 70 9.25 22.51 -7.15
N ALA A 71 9.28 21.22 -7.43
CA ALA A 71 8.12 20.46 -7.90
C ALA A 71 7.21 19.99 -6.77
N ILE A 72 7.68 19.99 -5.54
CA ILE A 72 6.92 19.46 -4.39
C ILE A 72 5.62 20.24 -4.15
N SER A 73 5.63 21.54 -4.27
CA SER A 73 4.43 22.37 -4.11
C SER A 73 3.31 21.97 -5.07
N GLU A 74 3.65 21.69 -6.33
CA GLU A 74 2.68 21.25 -7.34
C GLU A 74 2.20 19.84 -7.08
N ILE A 75 3.09 18.94 -6.68
CA ILE A 75 2.74 17.56 -6.32
C ILE A 75 1.76 17.54 -5.13
N GLU A 76 2.05 18.30 -4.08
CA GLU A 76 1.16 18.42 -2.92
C GLU A 76 -0.19 19.05 -3.28
N ARG A 77 -0.17 20.07 -4.14
CA ARG A 77 -1.41 20.67 -4.63
C ARG A 77 -2.30 19.67 -5.32
N ARG A 78 -1.75 18.82 -6.18
CA ARG A 78 -2.48 17.77 -6.88
C ARG A 78 -2.99 16.69 -5.94
N PHE A 79 -2.22 16.35 -4.92
CA PHE A 79 -2.67 15.41 -3.89
C PHE A 79 -3.87 15.96 -3.10
N ARG A 80 -3.88 17.25 -2.78
CA ARG A 80 -5.02 17.91 -2.12
C ARG A 80 -6.27 17.94 -2.99
N LEU A 81 -6.10 18.04 -4.30
CA LEU A 81 -7.22 18.04 -5.24
C LEU A 81 -7.78 16.63 -5.50
N ASN A 82 -7.07 15.60 -5.13
CA ASN A 82 -7.52 14.22 -5.29
C ASN A 82 -8.46 13.84 -4.16
N GLU A 83 -9.74 13.71 -4.47
CA GLU A 83 -10.80 13.37 -3.51
C GLU A 83 -10.71 11.95 -2.97
N GLU A 84 -9.99 11.05 -3.66
CA GLU A 84 -9.80 9.67 -3.24
C GLU A 84 -8.76 9.52 -2.12
N LEU A 85 -7.91 10.53 -1.92
CA LEU A 85 -6.96 10.59 -0.82
C LEU A 85 -7.60 11.21 0.42
N ILE A 86 -7.56 10.48 1.53
CA ILE A 86 -8.01 11.00 2.82
C ILE A 86 -6.94 11.92 3.40
N ARG A 87 -5.70 11.48 3.32
CA ARG A 87 -4.55 12.21 3.86
C ARG A 87 -3.26 11.80 3.15
N PHE A 88 -2.29 12.70 3.14
CA PHE A 88 -0.94 12.42 2.67
C PHE A 88 0.09 13.10 3.54
N VAL A 89 1.29 12.54 3.57
CA VAL A 89 2.46 13.11 4.25
C VAL A 89 3.66 13.03 3.32
N THR A 90 4.40 14.12 3.18
CA THR A 90 5.64 14.18 2.42
C THR A 90 6.80 14.43 3.37
N ILE A 91 7.75 13.52 3.39
CA ILE A 91 8.94 13.60 4.22
C ILE A 91 10.17 13.78 3.32
N LYS A 92 10.99 14.77 3.65
CA LYS A 92 12.24 15.05 2.95
C LYS A 92 13.42 14.43 3.70
N TYR A 93 14.31 13.78 2.98
CA TYR A 93 15.56 13.23 3.48
C TYR A 93 16.74 14.05 2.95
N ASP A 94 17.38 14.81 3.80
CA ASP A 94 18.34 15.85 3.42
C ASP A 94 19.77 15.55 3.87
N THR A 95 19.93 15.06 5.08
CA THR A 95 21.26 14.75 5.65
C THR A 95 21.79 13.41 5.14
N ASN A 96 23.11 13.25 5.15
CA ASN A 96 23.75 11.99 4.74
C ASN A 96 23.23 10.77 5.51
N ARG A 97 22.93 10.96 6.79
CA ARG A 97 22.36 9.92 7.65
C ARG A 97 20.94 9.55 7.22
N GLU A 98 20.14 10.55 6.91
CA GLU A 98 18.77 10.35 6.41
C GLU A 98 18.75 9.70 5.04
N ILE A 99 19.64 10.12 4.14
CA ILE A 99 19.78 9.52 2.80
C ILE A 99 20.17 8.04 2.90
N ALA A 100 21.06 7.68 3.80
CA ALA A 100 21.43 6.29 4.06
C ALA A 100 20.21 5.49 4.57
N ALA A 101 19.42 6.04 5.47
CA ALA A 101 18.18 5.43 5.94
C ALA A 101 17.15 5.27 4.80
N TRP A 102 17.01 6.29 3.95
CA TRP A 102 16.13 6.24 2.77
C TRP A 102 16.54 5.13 1.80
N ASN A 103 17.82 4.99 1.52
CA ASN A 103 18.34 3.91 0.67
C ASN A 103 18.01 2.52 1.24
N GLN A 104 18.13 2.33 2.54
CA GLN A 104 17.75 1.08 3.20
C GLN A 104 16.25 0.79 3.07
N LEU A 105 15.41 1.81 3.24
CA LEU A 105 13.96 1.68 3.09
C LEU A 105 13.58 1.34 1.64
N VAL A 106 14.23 1.96 0.66
CA VAL A 106 14.04 1.67 -0.77
C VAL A 106 14.41 0.22 -1.09
N GLU A 107 15.54 -0.27 -0.58
CA GLU A 107 15.94 -1.66 -0.78
C GLU A 107 14.94 -2.65 -0.17
N LYS A 108 14.45 -2.36 1.03
CA LYS A 108 13.41 -3.17 1.67
C LYS A 108 12.12 -3.17 0.87
N ALA A 109 11.71 -2.02 0.37
CA ALA A 109 10.51 -1.89 -0.46
C ALA A 109 10.64 -2.65 -1.79
N LYS A 110 11.80 -2.58 -2.43
CA LYS A 110 12.09 -3.37 -3.65
C LYS A 110 12.05 -4.87 -3.40
N LYS A 111 12.56 -5.33 -2.26
CA LYS A 111 12.49 -6.75 -1.88
C LYS A 111 11.06 -7.19 -1.57
N ALA A 112 10.26 -6.32 -0.97
CA ALA A 112 8.86 -6.60 -0.66
C ALA A 112 7.96 -6.59 -1.91
N SER A 113 8.30 -5.77 -2.91
CA SER A 113 7.56 -5.68 -4.18
C SER A 113 8.05 -6.67 -5.23
N ALA A 114 9.20 -7.32 -5.02
CA ALA A 114 9.59 -8.45 -5.84
C ALA A 114 8.49 -9.52 -5.75
N PRO A 115 8.08 -10.15 -6.86
CA PRO A 115 7.06 -11.18 -6.78
C PRO A 115 7.54 -12.24 -5.79
N LYS A 116 6.87 -12.29 -4.66
CA LYS A 116 6.97 -13.42 -3.77
C LYS A 116 6.58 -14.61 -4.63
N ALA A 117 7.54 -15.45 -4.97
CA ALA A 117 7.22 -16.71 -5.61
C ALA A 117 6.09 -17.31 -4.78
N GLU A 118 5.00 -17.63 -5.45
CA GLU A 118 3.82 -18.20 -4.84
C GLU A 118 4.27 -19.29 -3.88
N GLU A 119 4.20 -18.99 -2.61
CA GLU A 119 4.11 -20.02 -1.62
C GLU A 119 2.74 -20.63 -1.87
N THR A 120 2.73 -21.66 -2.70
CA THR A 120 1.62 -22.56 -2.82
C THR A 120 1.27 -22.99 -1.42
N THR A 121 0.28 -22.34 -0.86
CA THR A 121 -0.46 -22.92 0.24
C THR A 121 -1.03 -24.21 -0.32
N THR A 122 -0.32 -25.30 -0.07
CA THR A 122 -0.89 -26.60 -0.14
C THR A 122 -2.03 -26.56 0.87
N THR A 123 -3.22 -26.36 0.37
CA THR A 123 -4.42 -26.65 1.13
C THR A 123 -4.33 -28.12 1.41
N GLU A 124 -3.93 -28.47 2.60
CA GLU A 124 -4.20 -29.81 3.10
C GLU A 124 -5.72 -29.90 3.15
N GLU A 125 -6.24 -30.58 2.18
CA GLU A 125 -7.59 -31.07 2.15
C GLU A 125 -7.71 -32.00 3.35
N VAL A 126 -8.22 -31.46 4.44
CA VAL A 126 -8.67 -32.27 5.54
C VAL A 126 -9.89 -33.03 5.02
N THR A 127 -9.68 -34.25 4.60
CA THR A 127 -10.75 -35.18 4.36
C THR A 127 -11.32 -35.50 5.72
N GLU A 128 -12.33 -34.78 6.12
CA GLU A 128 -13.16 -35.14 7.25
C GLU A 128 -14.02 -36.32 6.80
N GLU A 129 -13.50 -37.52 7.05
CA GLU A 129 -14.24 -38.72 6.94
C GLU A 129 -15.28 -38.73 8.06
N ALA A 130 -16.51 -38.39 7.73
CA ALA A 130 -17.60 -38.51 8.66
C ALA A 130 -17.86 -40.00 8.93
N PRO A 131 -17.82 -40.45 10.19
CA PRO A 131 -18.17 -41.82 10.50
C PRO A 131 -19.65 -42.08 10.22
N ALA A 132 -19.93 -42.97 9.33
CA ALA A 132 -21.28 -43.45 9.12
C ALA A 132 -21.75 -44.13 10.39
N THR A 133 -22.66 -43.51 11.10
CA THR A 133 -23.40 -44.20 12.14
C THR A 133 -24.44 -45.08 11.49
N GLU A 134 -24.13 -46.29 11.38
CA GLU A 134 -25.06 -47.35 11.08
C GLU A 134 -26.03 -47.48 12.27
N THR A 135 -27.22 -46.91 12.11
CA THR A 135 -28.28 -47.18 13.07
C THR A 135 -29.02 -48.40 12.61
N GLU A 136 -28.60 -49.50 13.12
CA GLU A 136 -29.35 -50.74 13.00
C GLU A 136 -30.57 -50.66 13.92
N ALA A 137 -31.73 -50.50 13.34
CA ALA A 137 -32.97 -50.64 14.10
C ALA A 137 -33.33 -52.11 14.21
N PRO A 138 -33.50 -52.64 15.40
CA PRO A 138 -33.95 -54.02 15.55
C PRO A 138 -35.42 -54.09 15.15
N ALA A 139 -35.71 -54.90 14.15
CA ALA A 139 -37.08 -55.25 13.79
C ALA A 139 -37.66 -56.27 14.78
N GLN A 140 -38.74 -55.93 15.41
CA GLN A 140 -39.73 -56.86 15.96
C GLN A 140 -41.10 -56.37 15.65
#